data_c153aeba28bf43bec9480799624c4886
#
_entry.id   c153aeba28bf43bec9480799624c4886
#
_cell.length_a   1.000
_cell.length_b   1.000
_cell.length_c   1.000
_cell.angle_alpha   90.00
_cell.angle_beta   90.00
_cell.angle_gamma   90.00
#
_symmetry.space_group_name_H-M   'P 1'
#
loop_
_entity.id
_entity.type
_entity.pdbx_description
1 polymer ?
#
loop_
_entity_poly.entity_id
_entity_poly.type
_entity_poly.pdbx_seq_one_letter_code
_entity_poly.pdbx_strand_id
1 'polypeptide(L)'
;MCIRDSCKAVNNGATEVKHGDHVISFKAPFRRLPILEAIQEKTGFDCTDKTEEEIRAFCLSKGMEVDETMGKGKLIDELFGEFCEGTFIQPTFITDYPVEMSPLTKMHRSKPGLTERFELMVNGKEVANAYSELNDPIDQEMRFKEQMRLSEKGDDEAMIIDHDFLRALQYGMPPTSGIGIGIDRLTMLMTGQETIQEVILFPQMKPEKKMPQDSIEAWAKIGVPEEWVYVLRKAGFNLLSDICGEKAQGLQQKLGEINKKYKLGYEKPSVDEIQRWIDAVTPAETEA
;
A
#
# COMPACT_ATOMS: atom_id res chain seq x y z
N MET A 1 6.82 -17.63 22.02
CA MET A 1 6.32 -18.20 20.76
C MET A 1 6.87 -17.35 19.64
N CYS A 2 7.45 -17.90 18.68
CA CYS A 2 8.06 -17.10 17.63
C CYS A 2 7.58 -17.58 16.25
N ILE A 3 7.83 -16.76 15.25
CA ILE A 3 7.50 -17.04 13.85
C ILE A 3 7.99 -18.44 13.42
N ARG A 4 9.15 -18.87 13.93
CA ARG A 4 9.66 -20.23 13.73
C ARG A 4 8.68 -21.32 14.19
N ASP A 5 8.03 -21.14 15.35
CA ASP A 5 7.11 -22.16 15.90
C ASP A 5 5.80 -22.15 15.12
N SER A 6 5.36 -20.99 14.64
CA SER A 6 4.26 -20.89 13.68
C SER A 6 4.57 -21.61 12.37
N CYS A 7 5.78 -21.39 11.82
CA CYS A 7 6.23 -22.09 10.62
C CYS A 7 6.18 -23.61 10.81
N LYS A 8 6.69 -24.13 11.93
CA LYS A 8 6.63 -25.57 12.25
C LYS A 8 5.20 -26.08 12.37
N ALA A 9 4.32 -25.31 12.99
CA ALA A 9 2.92 -25.71 13.21
C ALA A 9 2.16 -25.89 11.89
N VAL A 10 2.39 -25.00 10.91
CA VAL A 10 1.68 -25.04 9.62
C VAL A 10 2.40 -25.82 8.53
N ASN A 11 3.67 -26.15 8.73
CA ASN A 11 4.53 -26.78 7.72
C ASN A 11 5.08 -28.15 8.17
N ASN A 12 4.25 -28.96 8.81
CA ASN A 12 4.56 -30.34 9.22
C ASN A 12 5.88 -30.48 10.01
N GLY A 13 6.21 -29.49 10.84
CA GLY A 13 7.44 -29.46 11.65
C GLY A 13 8.68 -28.90 10.94
N ALA A 14 8.60 -28.59 9.66
CA ALA A 14 9.69 -27.94 8.93
C ALA A 14 9.85 -26.46 9.33
N THR A 15 11.08 -25.96 9.20
CA THR A 15 11.41 -24.53 9.46
C THR A 15 11.70 -23.77 8.17
N GLU A 16 11.51 -24.38 7.02
CA GLU A 16 11.74 -23.77 5.72
C GLU A 16 10.44 -23.62 4.96
N VAL A 17 10.27 -22.48 4.31
CA VAL A 17 9.11 -22.16 3.49
C VAL A 17 9.58 -21.70 2.11
N LYS A 18 8.94 -22.22 1.07
CA LYS A 18 9.16 -21.73 -0.29
C LYS A 18 8.23 -20.53 -0.55
N HIS A 19 8.82 -19.41 -0.98
CA HIS A 19 8.09 -18.21 -1.37
C HIS A 19 8.68 -17.68 -2.70
N GLY A 20 7.91 -17.79 -3.77
CA GLY A 20 8.42 -17.52 -5.12
C GLY A 20 9.63 -18.40 -5.44
N ASP A 21 10.72 -17.78 -5.87
CA ASP A 21 12.00 -18.46 -6.18
C ASP A 21 12.90 -18.67 -4.96
N HIS A 22 12.50 -18.18 -3.78
CA HIS A 22 13.31 -18.23 -2.57
C HIS A 22 12.88 -19.35 -1.63
N VAL A 23 13.85 -19.95 -0.96
CA VAL A 23 13.64 -20.80 0.22
C VAL A 23 14.05 -19.98 1.44
N ILE A 24 13.08 -19.70 2.30
CA ILE A 24 13.24 -18.90 3.52
C ILE A 24 13.38 -19.85 4.70
N SER A 25 14.48 -19.75 5.43
CA SER A 25 14.73 -20.60 6.61
C SER A 25 14.47 -19.85 7.91
N PHE A 26 13.48 -20.30 8.68
CA PHE A 26 13.20 -19.82 10.03
C PHE A 26 14.00 -20.54 11.12
N LYS A 27 15.12 -21.17 10.76
CA LYS A 27 16.03 -21.80 11.71
C LYS A 27 16.83 -20.72 12.47
N ALA A 28 16.71 -20.71 13.79
CA ALA A 28 17.50 -19.80 14.64
C ALA A 28 18.99 -20.23 14.70
N PRO A 29 19.93 -19.27 14.97
CA PRO A 29 19.70 -17.86 15.20
C PRO A 29 19.51 -17.06 13.91
N PHE A 30 18.71 -16.00 13.95
CA PHE A 30 18.60 -15.03 12.85
C PHE A 30 19.75 -14.01 12.94
N ARG A 31 20.15 -13.46 11.79
CA ARG A 31 21.12 -12.37 11.71
C ARG A 31 20.59 -11.17 12.49
N ARG A 32 21.50 -10.43 13.14
CA ARG A 32 21.22 -9.14 13.78
C ARG A 32 22.15 -8.12 13.17
N LEU A 33 21.60 -6.99 12.73
CA LEU A 33 22.35 -5.96 12.01
C LEU A 33 21.82 -4.58 12.40
N PRO A 34 22.64 -3.69 12.99
CA PRO A 34 22.26 -2.30 13.21
C PRO A 34 21.89 -1.60 11.90
N ILE A 35 20.85 -0.73 11.93
CA ILE A 35 20.36 -0.08 10.71
C ILE A 35 21.42 0.74 10.00
N LEU A 36 22.25 1.49 10.76
CA LEU A 36 23.32 2.32 10.17
C LEU A 36 24.42 1.47 9.53
N GLU A 37 24.74 0.32 10.14
CA GLU A 37 25.67 -0.66 9.55
C GLU A 37 25.08 -1.30 8.30
N ALA A 38 23.78 -1.57 8.27
CA ALA A 38 23.10 -2.09 7.07
C ALA A 38 23.21 -1.10 5.89
N ILE A 39 22.99 0.18 6.14
CA ILE A 39 23.14 1.23 5.13
C ILE A 39 24.60 1.32 4.67
N GLN A 40 25.54 1.29 5.59
CA GLN A 40 26.96 1.34 5.27
C GLN A 40 27.41 0.14 4.44
N GLU A 41 26.98 -1.09 4.80
CA GLU A 41 27.26 -2.31 4.01
C GLU A 41 26.80 -2.20 2.55
N LYS A 42 25.65 -1.55 2.30
CA LYS A 42 25.04 -1.48 0.97
C LYS A 42 25.47 -0.28 0.14
N THR A 43 25.66 0.84 0.78
CA THR A 43 25.92 2.12 0.10
C THR A 43 27.36 2.57 0.17
N GLY A 44 28.13 2.05 1.12
CA GLY A 44 29.47 2.53 1.48
C GLY A 44 29.46 3.83 2.30
N PHE A 45 28.27 4.36 2.63
CA PHE A 45 28.14 5.62 3.38
C PHE A 45 27.81 5.33 4.85
N ASP A 46 28.67 5.83 5.74
CA ASP A 46 28.46 5.75 7.17
C ASP A 46 27.63 6.96 7.64
N CYS A 47 26.40 6.71 8.09
CA CYS A 47 25.51 7.72 8.61
C CYS A 47 25.81 8.10 10.09
N THR A 48 26.73 7.39 10.77
CA THR A 48 27.10 7.66 12.15
C THR A 48 27.67 9.08 12.26
N ASP A 49 27.20 9.85 13.22
CA ASP A 49 27.63 11.25 13.47
C ASP A 49 27.45 12.22 12.28
N LYS A 50 26.74 11.83 11.21
CA LYS A 50 26.44 12.72 10.09
C LYS A 50 25.31 13.69 10.42
N THR A 51 25.45 14.92 9.89
CA THR A 51 24.37 15.92 9.95
C THR A 51 23.26 15.58 8.94
N GLU A 52 22.10 16.22 9.11
CA GLU A 52 20.99 16.10 8.18
C GLU A 52 21.41 16.51 6.76
N GLU A 53 22.17 17.61 6.63
CA GLU A 53 22.64 18.14 5.35
C GLU A 53 23.60 17.18 4.63
N GLU A 54 24.51 16.53 5.38
CA GLU A 54 25.42 15.53 4.80
C GLU A 54 24.68 14.31 4.27
N ILE A 55 23.68 13.81 5.03
CA ILE A 55 22.86 12.67 4.61
C ILE A 55 22.01 13.07 3.39
N ARG A 56 21.38 14.25 3.43
CA ARG A 56 20.60 14.80 2.30
C ARG A 56 21.44 14.92 1.03
N ALA A 57 22.64 15.46 1.14
CA ALA A 57 23.56 15.57 0.01
C ALA A 57 23.93 14.19 -0.56
N PHE A 58 24.10 13.18 0.29
CA PHE A 58 24.35 11.82 -0.14
C PHE A 58 23.14 11.21 -0.88
N CYS A 59 21.92 11.36 -0.34
CA CYS A 59 20.69 10.91 -1.00
C CYS A 59 20.55 11.50 -2.41
N LEU A 60 20.73 12.84 -2.53
CA LEU A 60 20.70 13.53 -3.82
C LEU A 60 21.77 13.02 -4.79
N SER A 61 22.98 12.72 -4.30
CA SER A 61 24.05 12.14 -5.11
C SER A 61 23.75 10.78 -5.68
N LYS A 62 22.80 10.05 -5.06
CA LYS A 62 22.31 8.74 -5.49
C LYS A 62 21.08 8.85 -6.40
N GLY A 63 20.61 10.06 -6.71
CA GLY A 63 19.43 10.30 -7.53
C GLY A 63 18.10 10.07 -6.83
N MET A 64 18.11 10.03 -5.50
CA MET A 64 16.88 9.91 -4.70
C MET A 64 16.09 11.22 -4.72
N GLU A 65 14.78 11.12 -4.76
CA GLU A 65 13.90 12.27 -4.55
C GLU A 65 13.86 12.61 -3.05
N VAL A 66 14.36 13.78 -2.68
CA VAL A 66 14.44 14.23 -1.29
C VAL A 66 13.72 15.55 -1.16
N ASP A 67 12.70 15.59 -0.32
CA ASP A 67 11.96 16.78 0.03
C ASP A 67 12.69 17.59 1.11
N GLU A 68 12.58 18.93 1.07
CA GLU A 68 13.17 19.82 2.07
C GLU A 68 12.57 19.63 3.47
N THR A 69 11.36 19.07 3.57
CA THR A 69 10.67 18.77 4.83
C THR A 69 11.22 17.54 5.55
N MET A 70 11.92 16.66 4.85
CA MET A 70 12.46 15.41 5.42
C MET A 70 13.56 15.73 6.44
N GLY A 71 13.34 15.41 7.71
CA GLY A 71 14.36 15.45 8.75
C GLY A 71 15.35 14.29 8.67
N LYS A 72 16.39 14.31 9.50
CA LYS A 72 17.45 13.29 9.55
C LYS A 72 16.92 11.86 9.64
N GLY A 73 15.92 11.62 10.49
CA GLY A 73 15.31 10.29 10.67
C GLY A 73 14.67 9.77 9.37
N LYS A 74 13.90 10.60 8.67
CA LYS A 74 13.25 10.25 7.41
C LYS A 74 14.28 9.99 6.31
N LEU A 75 15.34 10.77 6.22
CA LEU A 75 16.43 10.55 5.26
C LEU A 75 17.13 9.20 5.46
N ILE A 76 17.34 8.77 6.70
CA ILE A 76 17.91 7.46 7.03
C ILE A 76 16.93 6.35 6.64
N ASP A 77 15.63 6.54 6.88
CA ASP A 77 14.56 5.62 6.52
C ASP A 77 14.50 5.41 5.01
N GLU A 78 14.49 6.49 4.24
CA GLU A 78 14.51 6.43 2.76
C GLU A 78 15.76 5.71 2.23
N LEU A 79 16.94 5.98 2.80
CA LEU A 79 18.17 5.26 2.44
C LEU A 79 18.06 3.76 2.73
N PHE A 80 17.49 3.39 3.86
CA PHE A 80 17.28 2.00 4.22
C PHE A 80 16.26 1.34 3.29
N GLY A 81 15.14 1.97 3.03
CA GLY A 81 14.10 1.48 2.13
C GLY A 81 14.65 1.23 0.72
N GLU A 82 15.34 2.20 0.15
CA GLU A 82 15.83 2.13 -1.24
C GLU A 82 16.96 1.08 -1.41
N PHE A 83 17.94 1.05 -0.51
CA PHE A 83 19.15 0.24 -0.73
C PHE A 83 19.21 -1.06 0.08
N CYS A 84 18.46 -1.18 1.17
CA CYS A 84 18.63 -2.29 2.10
C CYS A 84 17.41 -3.20 2.18
N GLU A 85 16.20 -2.68 2.33
CA GLU A 85 14.99 -3.41 2.69
C GLU A 85 14.77 -4.63 1.77
N GLY A 86 14.70 -4.41 0.47
CA GLY A 86 14.47 -5.45 -0.54
C GLY A 86 15.54 -6.55 -0.60
N THR A 87 16.70 -6.34 0.05
CA THR A 87 17.82 -7.30 0.02
C THR A 87 17.77 -8.36 1.11
N PHE A 88 16.92 -8.19 2.13
CA PHE A 88 16.81 -9.11 3.26
C PHE A 88 15.86 -10.27 2.97
N ILE A 89 16.31 -11.26 2.21
CA ILE A 89 15.50 -12.45 1.89
C ILE A 89 15.35 -13.33 3.12
N GLN A 90 16.45 -13.64 3.83
CA GLN A 90 16.46 -14.44 5.03
C GLN A 90 16.09 -13.62 6.27
N PRO A 91 15.43 -14.21 7.28
CA PRO A 91 15.06 -13.52 8.51
C PRO A 91 16.25 -12.79 9.14
N THR A 92 16.15 -11.46 9.22
CA THR A 92 17.19 -10.57 9.75
C THR A 92 16.56 -9.56 10.69
N PHE A 93 17.08 -9.47 11.90
CA PHE A 93 16.73 -8.38 12.82
C PHE A 93 17.54 -7.15 12.47
N ILE A 94 16.87 -6.08 12.08
CA ILE A 94 17.45 -4.75 11.97
C ILE A 94 17.29 -4.09 13.33
N THR A 95 18.38 -3.61 13.92
CA THR A 95 18.42 -3.14 15.32
C THR A 95 18.95 -1.71 15.42
N ASP A 96 18.88 -1.14 16.62
CA ASP A 96 19.58 0.09 16.98
C ASP A 96 19.17 1.29 16.11
N TYR A 97 17.87 1.52 15.99
CA TYR A 97 17.32 2.63 15.25
C TYR A 97 17.65 3.99 15.90
N PRO A 98 17.96 5.04 15.13
CA PRO A 98 18.09 6.39 15.65
C PRO A 98 16.84 6.86 16.40
N VAL A 99 17.06 7.72 17.40
CA VAL A 99 15.98 8.29 18.23
C VAL A 99 14.97 9.06 17.39
N GLU A 100 15.43 9.74 16.36
CA GLU A 100 14.62 10.54 15.44
C GLU A 100 13.58 9.69 14.66
N MET A 101 13.88 8.41 14.44
CA MET A 101 12.99 7.46 13.77
C MET A 101 12.02 6.75 14.72
N SER A 102 12.11 6.99 16.04
CA SER A 102 11.44 6.13 17.02
C SER A 102 10.87 6.93 18.19
N PRO A 103 9.84 7.78 17.96
CA PRO A 103 9.34 8.73 18.95
C PRO A 103 8.73 8.09 20.20
N LEU A 104 8.30 6.82 20.15
CA LEU A 104 7.69 6.10 21.27
C LEU A 104 8.64 5.09 21.95
N THR A 105 9.89 5.03 21.49
CA THR A 105 10.84 4.01 21.92
C THR A 105 11.83 4.55 22.95
N LYS A 106 12.12 3.74 23.95
CA LYS A 106 13.10 4.07 24.97
C LYS A 106 14.51 4.18 24.38
N MET A 107 15.27 5.18 24.85
CA MET A 107 16.67 5.32 24.46
C MET A 107 17.47 4.06 24.80
N HIS A 108 18.42 3.74 23.92
CA HIS A 108 19.33 2.61 24.14
C HIS A 108 20.18 2.84 25.40
N ARG A 109 20.23 1.85 26.29
CA ARG A 109 20.89 1.98 27.62
C ARG A 109 22.39 2.17 27.56
N SER A 110 23.05 1.87 26.46
CA SER A 110 24.52 1.94 26.30
C SER A 110 24.99 2.62 25.01
N LYS A 111 24.08 3.01 24.10
CA LYS A 111 24.42 3.64 22.83
C LYS A 111 23.65 4.97 22.71
N PRO A 112 24.26 6.11 23.06
CA PRO A 112 23.59 7.41 22.93
C PRO A 112 23.11 7.68 21.50
N GLY A 113 21.95 8.33 21.35
CA GLY A 113 21.35 8.65 20.05
C GLY A 113 20.61 7.51 19.37
N LEU A 114 20.69 6.30 19.93
CA LEU A 114 19.97 5.12 19.42
C LEU A 114 18.86 4.69 20.38
N THR A 115 17.98 3.81 19.89
CA THR A 115 16.86 3.25 20.65
C THR A 115 16.95 1.74 20.79
N GLU A 116 16.26 1.18 21.80
CA GLU A 116 16.10 -0.26 21.99
C GLU A 116 14.94 -0.77 21.12
N ARG A 117 15.13 -0.77 19.78
CA ARG A 117 14.15 -1.20 18.77
C ARG A 117 14.76 -2.22 17.83
N PHE A 118 13.93 -3.13 17.36
CA PHE A 118 14.26 -3.94 16.21
C PHE A 118 13.05 -4.13 15.30
N GLU A 119 13.33 -4.33 14.05
CA GLU A 119 12.39 -4.86 13.06
C GLU A 119 12.89 -6.21 12.54
N LEU A 120 11.97 -7.12 12.30
CA LEU A 120 12.27 -8.39 11.64
C LEU A 120 11.95 -8.29 10.16
N MET A 121 12.99 -8.24 9.35
CA MET A 121 12.89 -8.26 7.89
C MET A 121 12.92 -9.70 7.38
N VAL A 122 11.99 -10.04 6.50
CA VAL A 122 11.92 -11.34 5.82
C VAL A 122 11.39 -11.12 4.41
N ASN A 123 12.07 -11.65 3.42
CA ASN A 123 11.69 -11.54 2.01
C ASN A 123 11.45 -10.08 1.56
N GLY A 124 12.34 -9.19 1.96
CA GLY A 124 12.28 -7.77 1.62
C GLY A 124 11.13 -7.00 2.26
N LYS A 125 10.55 -7.50 3.36
CA LYS A 125 9.43 -6.83 4.05
C LYS A 125 9.58 -6.94 5.57
N GLU A 126 9.17 -5.88 6.27
CA GLU A 126 8.99 -5.92 7.73
C GLU A 126 7.85 -6.90 8.09
N VAL A 127 8.14 -7.84 8.96
CA VAL A 127 7.17 -8.83 9.48
C VAL A 127 6.82 -8.56 10.93
N ALA A 128 7.76 -8.02 11.70
CA ALA A 128 7.53 -7.65 13.09
C ALA A 128 8.37 -6.42 13.46
N ASN A 129 7.83 -5.63 14.39
CA ASN A 129 8.47 -4.46 14.99
C ASN A 129 8.32 -4.54 16.50
N ALA A 130 9.40 -4.32 17.23
CA ALA A 130 9.41 -4.42 18.69
C ALA A 130 10.40 -3.45 19.31
N TYR A 131 10.05 -2.94 20.47
CA TYR A 131 10.92 -2.03 21.21
C TYR A 131 10.64 -2.03 22.72
N SER A 132 11.60 -1.51 23.47
CA SER A 132 11.37 -1.11 24.86
C SER A 132 10.54 0.16 24.88
N GLU A 133 9.39 0.13 25.54
CA GLU A 133 8.47 1.26 25.59
C GLU A 133 9.08 2.46 26.30
N LEU A 134 8.91 3.66 25.74
CA LEU A 134 9.28 4.89 26.42
C LEU A 134 8.29 5.15 27.56
N ASN A 135 8.76 5.04 28.78
CA ASN A 135 7.95 5.18 29.99
C ASN A 135 8.27 6.42 30.83
N ASP A 136 9.07 7.34 30.29
CA ASP A 136 9.35 8.65 30.88
C ASP A 136 8.45 9.71 30.24
N PRO A 137 7.49 10.29 30.98
CA PRO A 137 6.58 11.29 30.43
C PRO A 137 7.26 12.58 30.00
N ILE A 138 8.40 12.93 30.59
CA ILE A 138 9.14 14.15 30.23
C ILE A 138 9.87 13.95 28.90
N ASP A 139 10.57 12.84 28.72
CA ASP A 139 11.20 12.49 27.45
C ASP A 139 10.13 12.34 26.35
N GLN A 140 9.00 11.67 26.65
CA GLN A 140 7.91 11.52 25.68
C GLN A 140 7.34 12.86 25.22
N GLU A 141 7.14 13.81 26.14
CA GLU A 141 6.66 15.15 25.79
C GLU A 141 7.67 15.88 24.88
N MET A 142 8.97 15.76 25.15
CA MET A 142 10.00 16.34 24.29
C MET A 142 9.97 15.74 22.88
N ARG A 143 9.80 14.41 22.75
CA ARG A 143 9.68 13.72 21.46
C ARG A 143 8.47 14.18 20.67
N PHE A 144 7.31 14.30 21.30
CA PHE A 144 6.12 14.83 20.65
C PHE A 144 6.30 16.28 20.17
N LYS A 145 6.97 17.13 20.94
CA LYS A 145 7.29 18.50 20.51
C LYS A 145 8.20 18.53 19.29
N GLU A 146 9.14 17.61 19.20
CA GLU A 146 10.00 17.50 18.03
C GLU A 146 9.22 17.00 16.80
N GLN A 147 8.33 16.02 16.96
CA GLN A 147 7.44 15.58 15.89
C GLN A 147 6.54 16.74 15.40
N MET A 148 5.99 17.55 16.28
CA MET A 148 5.22 18.73 15.87
C MET A 148 6.02 19.72 15.03
N ARG A 149 7.31 19.93 15.34
CA ARG A 149 8.18 20.79 14.53
C ARG A 149 8.39 20.25 13.12
N LEU A 150 8.43 18.91 12.97
CA LEU A 150 8.50 18.26 11.66
C LEU A 150 7.17 18.45 10.90
N SER A 151 6.03 18.29 11.59
CA SER A 151 4.72 18.56 11.01
C SER A 151 4.56 20.00 10.53
N GLU A 152 5.03 20.97 11.31
CA GLU A 152 5.02 22.39 10.91
C GLU A 152 5.88 22.68 9.66
N LYS A 153 6.87 21.84 9.38
CA LYS A 153 7.66 21.89 8.16
C LYS A 153 7.00 21.17 6.97
N GLY A 154 5.89 20.48 7.19
CA GLY A 154 5.12 19.80 6.14
C GLY A 154 5.27 18.27 6.13
N ASP A 155 5.80 17.67 7.20
CA ASP A 155 5.82 16.21 7.35
C ASP A 155 4.43 15.72 7.79
N ASP A 156 3.67 15.15 6.85
CA ASP A 156 2.30 14.66 7.07
C ASP A 156 2.25 13.38 7.94
N GLU A 157 3.37 12.71 8.14
CA GLU A 157 3.47 11.50 8.97
C GLU A 157 3.82 11.81 10.44
N ALA A 158 4.17 13.07 10.74
CA ALA A 158 4.58 13.48 12.07
C ALA A 158 3.40 13.42 13.07
N MET A 159 3.70 12.94 14.28
CA MET A 159 2.71 12.73 15.34
C MET A 159 2.32 14.05 16.02
N ILE A 160 1.03 14.17 16.35
CA ILE A 160 0.50 15.24 17.20
C ILE A 160 0.73 14.92 18.68
N ILE A 161 0.71 15.95 19.57
CA ILE A 161 0.80 15.71 21.02
C ILE A 161 -0.48 15.06 21.53
N ASP A 162 -0.37 13.87 22.09
CA ASP A 162 -1.43 13.19 22.82
C ASP A 162 -1.29 13.49 24.33
N HIS A 163 -2.08 14.46 24.80
CA HIS A 163 -2.06 14.87 26.19
C HIS A 163 -2.63 13.81 27.14
N ASP A 164 -3.56 12.98 26.67
CA ASP A 164 -4.13 11.90 27.47
C ASP A 164 -3.13 10.78 27.65
N PHE A 165 -2.35 10.47 26.62
CA PHE A 165 -1.25 9.52 26.69
C PHE A 165 -0.16 10.00 27.65
N LEU A 166 0.26 11.27 27.57
CA LEU A 166 1.22 11.85 28.51
C LEU A 166 0.73 11.79 29.96
N ARG A 167 -0.53 12.13 30.18
CA ARG A 167 -1.15 12.04 31.50
C ARG A 167 -1.19 10.59 32.01
N ALA A 168 -1.49 9.62 31.15
CA ALA A 168 -1.44 8.20 31.49
C ALA A 168 -0.03 7.77 31.93
N LEU A 169 1.01 8.19 31.24
CA LEU A 169 2.40 7.92 31.61
C LEU A 169 2.77 8.50 32.97
N GLN A 170 2.22 9.68 33.34
CA GLN A 170 2.44 10.30 34.66
C GLN A 170 1.90 9.49 35.83
N TYR A 171 0.86 8.67 35.60
CA TYR A 171 0.36 7.71 36.62
C TYR A 171 1.32 6.55 36.86
N GLY A 172 2.23 6.32 35.94
CA GLY A 172 3.29 5.33 36.02
C GLY A 172 3.10 4.18 35.04
N MET A 173 4.13 3.95 34.22
CA MET A 173 4.27 2.79 33.35
C MET A 173 5.48 1.98 33.77
N PRO A 174 5.33 0.69 34.13
CA PRO A 174 6.47 -0.15 34.48
C PRO A 174 7.36 -0.38 33.25
N PRO A 175 8.63 -0.78 33.45
CA PRO A 175 9.47 -1.23 32.34
C PRO A 175 8.76 -2.31 31.53
N THR A 176 8.51 -2.03 30.26
CA THR A 176 7.70 -2.85 29.35
C THR A 176 8.35 -2.89 27.99
N SER A 177 8.17 -3.97 27.28
CA SER A 177 8.48 -4.06 25.85
C SER A 177 7.24 -4.51 25.08
N GLY A 178 7.05 -3.91 23.91
CA GLY A 178 5.97 -4.24 22.99
C GLY A 178 6.48 -4.91 21.73
N ILE A 179 5.62 -5.69 21.08
CA ILE A 179 5.88 -6.26 19.76
C ILE A 179 4.60 -6.25 18.93
N GLY A 180 4.71 -5.73 17.71
CA GLY A 180 3.72 -5.90 16.64
C GLY A 180 4.19 -6.96 15.67
N ILE A 181 3.31 -7.89 15.30
CA ILE A 181 3.56 -8.90 14.27
C ILE A 181 2.48 -8.78 13.21
N GLY A 182 2.87 -8.55 11.96
CA GLY A 182 1.97 -8.49 10.81
C GLY A 182 1.45 -9.88 10.46
N ILE A 183 0.28 -10.25 10.98
CA ILE A 183 -0.29 -11.60 10.77
C ILE A 183 -0.56 -11.86 9.30
N ASP A 184 -1.04 -10.88 8.54
CA ASP A 184 -1.30 -11.04 7.11
C ASP A 184 0.02 -11.27 6.34
N ARG A 185 1.07 -10.48 6.63
CA ARG A 185 2.41 -10.68 6.06
C ARG A 185 2.99 -12.06 6.42
N LEU A 186 2.82 -12.47 7.67
CA LEU A 186 3.24 -13.80 8.12
C LEU A 186 2.47 -14.90 7.38
N THR A 187 1.17 -14.74 7.19
CA THR A 187 0.34 -15.69 6.44
C THR A 187 0.78 -15.76 4.98
N MET A 188 1.04 -14.63 4.32
CA MET A 188 1.59 -14.60 2.97
C MET A 188 2.89 -15.41 2.87
N LEU A 189 3.82 -15.21 3.81
CA LEU A 189 5.08 -15.98 3.85
C LEU A 189 4.83 -17.47 4.03
N MET A 190 3.95 -17.88 4.94
CA MET A 190 3.69 -19.29 5.25
C MET A 190 2.93 -20.02 4.15
N THR A 191 2.13 -19.29 3.34
CA THR A 191 1.32 -19.85 2.25
C THR A 191 1.95 -19.64 0.86
N GLY A 192 3.07 -18.92 0.78
CA GLY A 192 3.75 -18.61 -0.48
C GLY A 192 2.98 -17.62 -1.37
N GLN A 193 2.10 -16.81 -0.78
CA GLN A 193 1.31 -15.82 -1.53
C GLN A 193 2.04 -14.49 -1.64
N GLU A 194 1.90 -13.83 -2.80
CA GLU A 194 2.62 -12.58 -3.08
C GLU A 194 1.81 -11.34 -2.68
N THR A 195 0.48 -11.43 -2.67
CA THR A 195 -0.41 -10.31 -2.40
C THR A 195 -1.25 -10.53 -1.15
N ILE A 196 -1.52 -9.44 -0.42
CA ILE A 196 -2.35 -9.47 0.79
C ILE A 196 -3.79 -9.88 0.50
N GLN A 197 -4.29 -9.63 -0.70
CA GLN A 197 -5.65 -9.97 -1.12
C GLN A 197 -5.89 -11.49 -1.12
N GLU A 198 -4.84 -12.29 -1.27
CA GLU A 198 -4.92 -13.76 -1.31
C GLU A 198 -5.04 -14.37 0.10
N VAL A 199 -4.74 -13.60 1.13
CA VAL A 199 -4.77 -14.07 2.54
C VAL A 199 -5.85 -13.41 3.38
N ILE A 200 -6.44 -12.30 2.93
CA ILE A 200 -7.57 -11.64 3.60
C ILE A 200 -8.88 -12.25 3.09
N LEU A 201 -9.73 -12.69 4.05
CA LEU A 201 -11.03 -13.31 3.72
C LEU A 201 -12.00 -12.35 3.01
N PHE A 202 -11.97 -11.06 3.35
CA PHE A 202 -12.83 -10.03 2.78
C PHE A 202 -12.01 -8.79 2.41
N PRO A 203 -11.19 -8.84 1.34
CA PRO A 203 -10.38 -7.71 0.94
C PRO A 203 -11.27 -6.57 0.44
N GLN A 204 -10.93 -5.34 0.83
CA GLN A 204 -11.57 -4.17 0.23
C GLN A 204 -11.13 -4.05 -1.22
N MET A 205 -12.10 -4.15 -2.12
CA MET A 205 -11.87 -3.92 -3.55
C MET A 205 -12.06 -2.44 -3.86
N LYS A 206 -11.29 -1.91 -4.81
CA LYS A 206 -11.58 -0.57 -5.34
C LYS A 206 -13.01 -0.57 -5.87
N PRO A 207 -13.83 0.46 -5.54
CA PRO A 207 -15.14 0.58 -6.16
C PRO A 207 -15.01 0.53 -7.67
N GLU A 208 -15.80 -0.30 -8.32
CA GLU A 208 -15.88 -0.23 -9.78
C GLU A 208 -16.24 1.21 -10.16
N LYS A 209 -15.45 1.81 -11.04
CA LYS A 209 -15.81 3.09 -11.63
C LYS A 209 -17.10 2.84 -12.39
N LYS A 210 -18.24 3.28 -11.82
CA LYS A 210 -19.48 3.33 -12.57
C LYS A 210 -19.23 4.24 -13.76
N MET A 211 -19.12 3.66 -14.94
CA MET A 211 -19.07 4.46 -16.14
C MET A 211 -20.38 5.27 -16.24
N PRO A 212 -20.31 6.55 -16.60
CA PRO A 212 -21.51 7.32 -16.84
C PRO A 212 -22.43 6.52 -17.77
N GLN A 213 -23.69 6.42 -17.40
CA GLN A 213 -24.68 5.71 -18.24
C GLN A 213 -26.01 6.43 -18.15
N ASP A 214 -26.67 6.55 -19.28
CA ASP A 214 -28.03 7.08 -19.32
C ASP A 214 -29.04 6.09 -18.73
N SER A 215 -30.13 6.61 -18.17
CA SER A 215 -31.15 5.78 -17.56
C SER A 215 -31.90 4.96 -18.62
N ILE A 216 -32.52 3.85 -18.21
CA ILE A 216 -33.34 3.02 -19.12
C ILE A 216 -34.47 3.87 -19.70
N GLU A 217 -35.07 4.77 -18.90
CA GLU A 217 -36.11 5.69 -19.34
C GLU A 217 -35.64 6.67 -20.42
N ALA A 218 -34.36 7.08 -20.36
CA ALA A 218 -33.77 7.94 -21.38
C ALA A 218 -33.67 7.19 -22.73
N TRP A 219 -33.20 5.94 -22.71
CA TRP A 219 -33.17 5.09 -23.88
C TRP A 219 -34.58 4.75 -24.46
N ALA A 220 -35.53 4.53 -23.57
CA ALA A 220 -36.93 4.27 -23.98
C ALA A 220 -37.54 5.48 -24.70
N LYS A 221 -37.16 6.73 -24.34
CA LYS A 221 -37.66 7.95 -25.01
C LYS A 221 -37.26 8.02 -26.49
N ILE A 222 -36.16 7.41 -26.88
CA ILE A 222 -35.72 7.35 -28.29
C ILE A 222 -36.16 6.04 -28.98
N GLY A 223 -36.99 5.25 -28.30
CA GLY A 223 -37.59 4.03 -28.87
C GLY A 223 -36.73 2.76 -28.71
N VAL A 224 -35.70 2.77 -27.89
CA VAL A 224 -34.90 1.57 -27.59
C VAL A 224 -35.64 0.71 -26.56
N PRO A 225 -36.00 -0.56 -26.86
CA PRO A 225 -36.55 -1.48 -25.89
C PRO A 225 -35.60 -1.79 -24.75
N GLU A 226 -36.07 -2.03 -23.54
CA GLU A 226 -35.28 -2.23 -22.33
C GLU A 226 -34.25 -3.34 -22.47
N GLU A 227 -34.63 -4.47 -23.08
CA GLU A 227 -33.72 -5.59 -23.34
C GLU A 227 -32.54 -5.20 -24.23
N TRP A 228 -32.72 -4.27 -25.17
CA TRP A 228 -31.66 -3.79 -26.05
C TRP A 228 -30.77 -2.75 -25.38
N VAL A 229 -31.21 -2.05 -24.34
CA VAL A 229 -30.34 -1.19 -23.52
C VAL A 229 -29.22 -2.01 -22.87
N TYR A 230 -29.54 -3.21 -22.38
CA TYR A 230 -28.53 -4.11 -21.82
C TYR A 230 -27.51 -4.54 -22.89
N VAL A 231 -27.95 -4.86 -24.09
CA VAL A 231 -27.07 -5.28 -25.21
C VAL A 231 -26.19 -4.12 -25.66
N LEU A 232 -26.74 -2.90 -25.76
CA LEU A 232 -26.00 -1.69 -26.08
C LEU A 232 -24.87 -1.44 -25.07
N ARG A 233 -25.16 -1.52 -23.77
CA ARG A 233 -24.16 -1.38 -22.72
C ARG A 233 -23.06 -2.44 -22.80
N LYS A 234 -23.39 -3.68 -23.09
CA LYS A 234 -22.43 -4.76 -23.33
C LYS A 234 -21.59 -4.54 -24.60
N ALA A 235 -22.11 -3.82 -25.56
CA ALA A 235 -21.38 -3.40 -26.77
C ALA A 235 -20.53 -2.15 -26.56
N GLY A 236 -20.58 -1.53 -25.37
CA GLY A 236 -19.80 -0.35 -25.00
C GLY A 236 -20.55 0.99 -25.13
N PHE A 237 -21.83 0.97 -25.52
CA PHE A 237 -22.68 2.16 -25.66
C PHE A 237 -23.44 2.40 -24.36
N ASN A 238 -22.94 3.27 -23.52
CA ASN A 238 -23.51 3.56 -22.19
C ASN A 238 -24.34 4.84 -22.16
N LEU A 239 -24.03 5.79 -23.02
CA LEU A 239 -24.71 7.08 -23.16
C LEU A 239 -25.44 7.13 -24.52
N LEU A 240 -26.52 7.91 -24.57
CA LEU A 240 -27.21 8.19 -25.82
C LEU A 240 -26.28 8.80 -26.88
N SER A 241 -25.35 9.65 -26.44
CA SER A 241 -24.33 10.23 -27.31
C SER A 241 -23.39 9.21 -27.94
N ASP A 242 -23.24 8.02 -27.35
CA ASP A 242 -22.32 7.00 -27.84
C ASP A 242 -22.75 6.39 -29.18
N ILE A 243 -24.06 6.44 -29.49
CA ILE A 243 -24.61 5.94 -30.77
C ILE A 243 -24.70 7.06 -31.82
N CYS A 244 -24.42 8.31 -31.44
CA CYS A 244 -24.42 9.43 -32.39
C CYS A 244 -23.33 9.23 -33.44
N GLY A 245 -23.69 9.33 -34.73
CA GLY A 245 -22.75 9.15 -35.84
C GLY A 245 -22.37 7.71 -36.17
N GLU A 246 -22.87 6.72 -35.42
CA GLU A 246 -22.72 5.30 -35.80
C GLU A 246 -23.53 4.98 -37.08
N LYS A 247 -23.06 4.00 -37.84
CA LYS A 247 -23.82 3.48 -39.02
C LYS A 247 -24.80 2.41 -38.58
N ALA A 248 -26.09 2.55 -38.89
CA ALA A 248 -27.13 1.63 -38.45
C ALA A 248 -26.83 0.15 -38.75
N GLN A 249 -26.29 -0.16 -39.94
CA GLN A 249 -25.89 -1.54 -40.29
C GLN A 249 -24.76 -2.06 -39.42
N GLY A 250 -23.73 -1.22 -39.10
CA GLY A 250 -22.62 -1.59 -38.23
C GLY A 250 -23.06 -1.82 -36.79
N LEU A 251 -23.90 -0.94 -36.28
CA LEU A 251 -24.48 -1.07 -34.93
C LEU A 251 -25.37 -2.33 -34.86
N GLN A 252 -26.21 -2.60 -35.86
CA GLN A 252 -27.01 -3.82 -35.96
C GLN A 252 -26.14 -5.09 -35.88
N GLN A 253 -25.03 -5.12 -36.61
CA GLN A 253 -24.12 -6.26 -36.60
C GLN A 253 -23.51 -6.45 -35.21
N LYS A 254 -22.95 -5.39 -34.60
CA LYS A 254 -22.38 -5.43 -33.23
C LYS A 254 -23.38 -5.95 -32.21
N LEU A 255 -24.61 -5.44 -32.24
CA LEU A 255 -25.66 -5.87 -31.31
C LEU A 255 -26.04 -7.34 -31.53
N GLY A 256 -26.12 -7.79 -32.79
CA GLY A 256 -26.36 -9.17 -33.12
C GLY A 256 -25.26 -10.13 -32.63
N GLU A 257 -24.01 -9.73 -32.72
CA GLU A 257 -22.86 -10.48 -32.18
C GLU A 257 -22.93 -10.63 -30.66
N ILE A 258 -23.23 -9.54 -29.94
CA ILE A 258 -23.43 -9.56 -28.49
C ILE A 258 -24.59 -10.43 -28.06
N ASN A 259 -25.76 -10.29 -28.72
CA ASN A 259 -26.93 -11.13 -28.47
C ASN A 259 -26.61 -12.62 -28.63
N LYS A 260 -25.87 -13.00 -29.66
CA LYS A 260 -25.41 -14.37 -29.91
C LYS A 260 -24.35 -14.81 -28.88
N LYS A 261 -23.36 -13.98 -28.57
CA LYS A 261 -22.30 -14.29 -27.64
C LYS A 261 -22.83 -14.60 -26.23
N TYR A 262 -23.82 -13.84 -25.78
CA TYR A 262 -24.41 -14.00 -24.45
C TYR A 262 -25.65 -14.89 -24.45
N LYS A 263 -26.03 -15.45 -25.62
CA LYS A 263 -27.19 -16.37 -25.79
C LYS A 263 -28.51 -15.78 -25.26
N LEU A 264 -28.74 -14.48 -25.51
CA LEU A 264 -29.90 -13.77 -24.96
C LEU A 264 -31.22 -14.10 -25.68
N GLY A 265 -31.15 -14.43 -26.95
CA GLY A 265 -32.33 -14.87 -27.72
C GLY A 265 -33.30 -13.74 -28.09
N TYR A 266 -32.88 -12.48 -28.01
CA TYR A 266 -33.74 -11.36 -28.40
C TYR A 266 -33.91 -11.27 -29.91
N GLU A 267 -35.11 -10.88 -30.36
CA GLU A 267 -35.38 -10.60 -31.75
C GLU A 267 -34.56 -9.41 -32.23
N LYS A 268 -33.83 -9.59 -33.32
CA LYS A 268 -32.87 -8.58 -33.79
C LYS A 268 -33.61 -7.38 -34.37
N PRO A 269 -33.32 -6.13 -33.91
CA PRO A 269 -33.97 -4.94 -34.46
C PRO A 269 -33.55 -4.73 -35.92
N SER A 270 -34.49 -4.21 -36.70
CA SER A 270 -34.23 -3.87 -38.09
C SER A 270 -33.22 -2.68 -38.22
N VAL A 271 -32.63 -2.57 -39.40
CA VAL A 271 -31.72 -1.42 -39.68
C VAL A 271 -32.47 -0.11 -39.56
N ASP A 272 -33.74 -0.06 -39.98
CA ASP A 272 -34.55 1.14 -39.92
C ASP A 272 -34.93 1.54 -38.47
N GLU A 273 -35.12 0.55 -37.59
CA GLU A 273 -35.32 0.85 -36.14
C GLU A 273 -34.05 1.44 -35.51
N ILE A 274 -32.90 0.86 -35.81
CA ILE A 274 -31.63 1.36 -35.29
C ILE A 274 -31.34 2.75 -35.86
N GLN A 275 -31.65 2.99 -37.15
CA GLN A 275 -31.50 4.32 -37.72
C GLN A 275 -32.33 5.38 -36.98
N ARG A 276 -33.60 5.03 -36.65
CA ARG A 276 -34.45 5.92 -35.83
C ARG A 276 -33.86 6.23 -34.45
N TRP A 277 -33.22 5.26 -33.80
CA TRP A 277 -32.54 5.50 -32.52
C TRP A 277 -31.38 6.49 -32.69
N ILE A 278 -30.58 6.36 -33.74
CA ILE A 278 -29.46 7.22 -34.04
C ILE A 278 -29.96 8.63 -34.41
N ASP A 279 -30.95 8.75 -35.25
CA ASP A 279 -31.51 10.04 -35.67
C ASP A 279 -32.12 10.82 -34.49
N ALA A 280 -32.71 10.10 -33.51
CA ALA A 280 -33.30 10.71 -32.31
C ALA A 280 -32.27 11.32 -31.36
N VAL A 281 -30.96 10.92 -31.43
CA VAL A 281 -29.89 11.47 -30.60
C VAL A 281 -28.94 12.38 -31.37
N THR A 282 -29.05 12.41 -32.69
CA THR A 282 -28.23 13.29 -33.54
C THR A 282 -28.84 14.71 -33.49
N PRO A 283 -28.10 15.73 -33.08
CA PRO A 283 -28.62 17.11 -33.12
C PRO A 283 -29.02 17.46 -34.54
N ALA A 284 -30.21 18.02 -34.73
CA ALA A 284 -30.57 18.57 -36.03
C ALA A 284 -29.50 19.59 -36.44
N GLU A 285 -28.85 19.39 -37.59
CA GLU A 285 -27.97 20.42 -38.13
C GLU A 285 -28.77 21.70 -38.23
N THR A 286 -28.44 22.68 -37.38
CA THR A 286 -28.95 24.03 -37.52
C THR A 286 -28.37 24.56 -38.82
N GLU A 287 -29.20 24.59 -39.86
CA GLU A 287 -28.90 25.34 -41.09
C GLU A 287 -28.48 26.76 -40.71
N ALA A 288 -27.22 27.10 -40.98
CA ALA A 288 -26.65 28.44 -40.84
C ALA A 288 -26.81 29.19 -42.15
#